data_a542690351a01612c255329e202c1e26
#
_entry.id   a542690351a01612c255329e202c1e26
#
_cell.length_a   1.000
_cell.length_b   1.000
_cell.length_c   1.000
_cell.angle_alpha   90.00
_cell.angle_beta   90.00
_cell.angle_gamma   90.00
#
_symmetry.space_group_name_H-M   'P 1'
#
loop_
_entity.id
_entity.type
_entity.pdbx_description
1 polymer ?
#
loop_
_entity_poly.entity_id
_entity_poly.type
_entity_poly.pdbx_seq_one_letter_code
_entity_poly.pdbx_strand_id
1 'polypeptide(L)'
;YRALFNGKSKFGLRGGSTPQNVSTIILDDAHAAFSDVRGAFTLEIEGTTDTYNELSSLFRKSFKEIDKLGTFDDVVAGKEYTILEVPYWAWHQQLYVVRTLLKDKSNEFGLEWALLRDQLHLCHAFISKRSFTITPIQPLVNLFPTFFDAQRRVYMSATIADDSDIIRTFDVAPETIASELTSRSLA
;
A
#
# COMPACT_ATOMS: atom_id res chain seq x y z
N TYR A 1 12.87 -7.86 2.97
CA TYR A 1 11.64 -7.42 2.31
C TYR A 1 11.83 -6.07 1.59
N ARG A 2 12.34 -5.04 2.26
CA ARG A 2 12.53 -3.68 1.70
C ARG A 2 13.42 -3.65 0.46
N ALA A 3 14.38 -4.57 0.30
CA ALA A 3 15.21 -4.67 -0.91
C ALA A 3 14.43 -5.20 -2.11
N LEU A 4 13.42 -6.02 -1.88
CA LEU A 4 12.55 -6.59 -2.92
C LEU A 4 11.39 -5.65 -3.27
N PHE A 5 10.64 -5.19 -2.27
CA PHE A 5 9.44 -4.38 -2.44
C PHE A 5 9.76 -2.89 -2.27
N ASN A 6 10.22 -2.24 -3.31
CA ASN A 6 10.42 -0.77 -3.38
C ASN A 6 10.55 -0.29 -4.82
N GLY A 7 10.33 0.99 -5.06
CA GLY A 7 10.34 1.60 -6.40
C GLY A 7 11.69 1.58 -7.14
N LYS A 8 12.77 1.13 -6.46
CA LYS A 8 14.12 0.92 -7.03
C LYS A 8 14.62 -0.50 -6.75
N SER A 9 13.74 -1.49 -6.74
CA SER A 9 14.08 -2.87 -6.42
C SER A 9 15.25 -3.37 -7.26
N LYS A 10 16.27 -3.93 -6.60
CA LYS A 10 17.42 -4.56 -7.26
C LYS A 10 17.07 -5.86 -7.98
N PHE A 11 15.92 -6.44 -7.66
CA PHE A 11 15.42 -7.68 -8.26
C PHE A 11 14.59 -7.43 -9.53
N GLY A 12 14.35 -6.18 -9.86
CA GLY A 12 13.56 -5.78 -11.02
C GLY A 12 12.12 -5.39 -10.68
N LEU A 13 11.59 -4.49 -11.51
CA LEU A 13 10.25 -3.95 -11.39
C LEU A 13 9.58 -4.00 -12.75
N ARG A 14 8.32 -4.41 -12.82
CA ARG A 14 7.54 -4.47 -14.07
C ARG A 14 7.46 -3.08 -14.72
N GLY A 15 7.87 -3.00 -15.98
CA GLY A 15 7.94 -1.73 -16.72
C GLY A 15 9.17 -0.85 -16.38
N GLY A 16 10.09 -1.37 -15.56
CA GLY A 16 11.33 -0.71 -15.16
C GLY A 16 12.56 -1.54 -15.48
N SER A 17 13.33 -1.91 -14.46
CA SER A 17 14.53 -2.74 -14.59
C SER A 17 14.17 -4.19 -14.92
N THR A 18 15.08 -4.89 -15.62
CA THR A 18 14.92 -6.31 -15.97
C THR A 18 14.80 -7.18 -14.71
N PRO A 19 13.72 -7.97 -14.57
CA PRO A 19 13.55 -8.81 -13.41
C PRO A 19 14.57 -9.95 -13.37
N GLN A 20 14.96 -10.34 -12.16
CA GLN A 20 15.79 -11.52 -11.95
C GLN A 20 14.89 -12.76 -11.87
N ASN A 21 15.22 -13.80 -12.64
CA ASN A 21 14.49 -15.05 -12.57
C ASN A 21 14.93 -15.86 -11.35
N VAL A 22 13.99 -16.11 -10.46
CA VAL A 22 14.18 -16.91 -9.25
C VAL A 22 13.12 -18.00 -9.20
N SER A 23 13.56 -19.26 -9.05
CA SER A 23 12.62 -20.38 -8.98
C SER A 23 11.92 -20.51 -7.64
N THR A 24 12.65 -20.24 -6.55
CA THR A 24 12.14 -20.38 -5.18
C THR A 24 12.48 -19.16 -4.34
N ILE A 25 11.50 -18.65 -3.61
CA ILE A 25 11.67 -17.58 -2.61
C ILE A 25 11.26 -18.12 -1.25
N ILE A 26 12.09 -17.90 -0.26
CA ILE A 26 11.80 -18.22 1.14
C ILE A 26 11.68 -16.91 1.90
N LEU A 27 10.53 -16.71 2.53
CA LEU A 27 10.22 -15.57 3.38
C LEU A 27 10.28 -16.03 4.83
N ASP A 28 11.40 -15.75 5.48
CA ASP A 28 11.56 -15.98 6.91
C ASP A 28 10.88 -14.86 7.69
N ASP A 29 10.25 -15.21 8.81
CA ASP A 29 9.41 -14.29 9.60
C ASP A 29 8.36 -13.55 8.74
N ALA A 30 7.55 -14.30 8.02
CA ALA A 30 6.55 -13.76 7.10
C ALA A 30 5.56 -12.81 7.79
N HIS A 31 5.31 -12.98 9.09
CA HIS A 31 4.46 -12.06 9.87
C HIS A 31 5.04 -10.63 9.93
N ALA A 32 6.34 -10.50 10.18
CA ALA A 32 7.01 -9.18 10.14
C ALA A 32 7.00 -8.58 8.71
N ALA A 33 6.99 -9.44 7.67
CA ALA A 33 6.91 -8.98 6.29
C ALA A 33 5.61 -8.26 5.95
N PHE A 34 4.49 -8.59 6.59
CA PHE A 34 3.19 -8.00 6.26
C PHE A 34 3.20 -6.47 6.41
N SER A 35 3.76 -5.96 7.50
CA SER A 35 3.86 -4.51 7.73
C SER A 35 4.83 -3.84 6.76
N ASP A 36 5.99 -4.45 6.52
CA ASP A 36 7.00 -3.93 5.59
C ASP A 36 6.47 -3.88 4.14
N VAL A 37 5.74 -4.91 3.70
CA VAL A 37 5.15 -4.96 2.37
C VAL A 37 4.04 -3.92 2.22
N ARG A 38 3.13 -3.82 3.18
CA ARG A 38 2.07 -2.79 3.16
C ARG A 38 2.67 -1.39 3.18
N GLY A 39 3.67 -1.15 4.04
CA GLY A 39 4.36 0.13 4.14
C GLY A 39 5.04 0.55 2.83
N ALA A 40 5.59 -0.39 2.07
CA ALA A 40 6.20 -0.12 0.78
C ALA A 40 5.22 0.47 -0.26
N PHE A 41 3.93 0.19 -0.11
CA PHE A 41 2.86 0.71 -0.97
C PHE A 41 2.02 1.80 -0.30
N THR A 42 2.48 2.36 0.81
CA THR A 42 1.74 3.41 1.52
C THR A 42 2.49 4.73 1.40
N LEU A 43 1.85 5.71 0.77
CA LEU A 43 2.36 7.09 0.69
C LEU A 43 1.69 7.91 1.79
N GLU A 44 2.50 8.43 2.70
CA GLU A 44 2.06 9.33 3.76
C GLU A 44 2.55 10.75 3.50
N ILE A 45 1.63 11.71 3.48
CA ILE A 45 1.88 13.14 3.35
C ILE A 45 1.56 13.77 4.69
N GLU A 46 2.58 14.35 5.33
CA GLU A 46 2.45 14.92 6.68
C GLU A 46 1.43 16.05 6.75
N GLY A 47 0.61 16.07 7.83
CA GLY A 47 -0.46 17.03 8.07
C GLY A 47 -0.01 18.47 8.23
N THR A 48 1.30 18.72 8.37
CA THR A 48 1.90 20.04 8.49
C THR A 48 2.29 20.66 7.15
N THR A 49 2.16 19.93 6.04
CA THR A 49 2.62 20.33 4.71
C THR A 49 1.52 21.06 3.92
N ASP A 50 1.93 21.93 3.00
CA ASP A 50 1.01 22.54 2.04
C ASP A 50 0.34 21.50 1.17
N THR A 51 1.08 20.44 0.79
CA THR A 51 0.56 19.32 0.00
C THR A 51 -0.59 18.62 0.68
N TYR A 52 -0.53 18.44 2.01
CA TYR A 52 -1.64 17.89 2.79
C TYR A 52 -2.88 18.79 2.70
N ASN A 53 -2.71 20.11 2.85
CA ASN A 53 -3.81 21.06 2.77
C ASN A 53 -4.45 21.12 1.39
N GLU A 54 -3.62 21.11 0.33
CA GLU A 54 -4.08 21.07 -1.06
C GLU A 54 -4.88 19.81 -1.35
N LEU A 55 -4.34 18.62 -0.98
CA LEU A 55 -5.04 17.33 -1.16
C LEU A 55 -6.34 17.27 -0.38
N SER A 56 -6.32 17.64 0.89
CA SER A 56 -7.51 17.60 1.75
C SER A 56 -8.62 18.49 1.19
N SER A 57 -8.26 19.68 0.69
CA SER A 57 -9.24 20.64 0.13
C SER A 57 -10.01 20.09 -1.06
N LEU A 58 -9.41 19.19 -1.86
CA LEU A 58 -10.08 18.56 -3.01
C LEU A 58 -11.33 17.77 -2.59
N PHE A 59 -11.32 17.24 -1.37
CA PHE A 59 -12.37 16.32 -0.89
C PHE A 59 -13.38 16.99 0.06
N ARG A 60 -13.17 18.24 0.45
CA ARG A 60 -14.06 18.95 1.39
C ARG A 60 -15.53 18.94 0.96
N LYS A 61 -15.79 19.14 -0.36
CA LYS A 61 -17.14 19.09 -0.91
C LYS A 61 -17.77 17.70 -0.76
N SER A 62 -17.00 16.65 -0.98
CA SER A 62 -17.48 15.27 -0.88
C SER A 62 -17.87 14.91 0.55
N PHE A 63 -17.13 15.41 1.55
CA PHE A 63 -17.50 15.24 2.96
C PHE A 63 -18.77 16.01 3.33
N LYS A 64 -19.03 17.15 2.68
CA LYS A 64 -20.30 17.85 2.84
C LYS A 64 -21.47 17.04 2.28
N GLU A 65 -21.28 16.36 1.15
CA GLU A 65 -22.32 15.55 0.51
C GLU A 65 -22.73 14.31 1.31
N ILE A 66 -21.86 13.85 2.23
CA ILE A 66 -22.14 12.73 3.15
C ILE A 66 -22.39 13.16 4.59
N ASP A 67 -22.71 14.44 4.81
CA ASP A 67 -23.02 15.04 6.13
C ASP A 67 -21.89 14.89 7.17
N LYS A 68 -20.62 14.82 6.73
CA LYS A 68 -19.41 14.72 7.58
C LYS A 68 -18.51 15.95 7.53
N LEU A 69 -19.01 17.09 7.05
CA LEU A 69 -18.21 18.30 6.88
C LEU A 69 -17.61 18.80 8.20
N GLY A 70 -18.39 18.81 9.29
CA GLY A 70 -17.90 19.27 10.60
C GLY A 70 -16.74 18.42 11.10
N THR A 71 -16.87 17.09 11.06
CA THR A 71 -15.80 16.17 11.44
C THR A 71 -14.56 16.35 10.55
N PHE A 72 -14.76 16.52 9.23
CA PHE A 72 -13.66 16.78 8.30
C PHE A 72 -12.90 18.07 8.66
N ASP A 73 -13.61 19.16 8.87
CA ASP A 73 -13.01 20.45 9.22
C ASP A 73 -12.26 20.37 10.56
N ASP A 74 -12.77 19.66 11.56
CA ASP A 74 -12.11 19.45 12.84
C ASP A 74 -10.87 18.55 12.74
N VAL A 75 -10.90 17.51 11.91
CA VAL A 75 -9.73 16.66 11.63
C VAL A 75 -8.62 17.46 10.95
N VAL A 76 -8.93 18.19 9.88
CA VAL A 76 -7.95 19.01 9.16
C VAL A 76 -7.41 20.15 10.04
N ALA A 77 -8.26 20.76 10.88
CA ALA A 77 -7.82 21.76 11.86
C ALA A 77 -7.01 21.18 13.04
N GLY A 78 -6.85 19.86 13.09
CA GLY A 78 -6.08 19.20 14.14
C GLY A 78 -6.77 19.12 15.51
N LYS A 79 -8.08 19.33 15.58
CA LYS A 79 -8.86 19.26 16.80
C LYS A 79 -9.35 17.84 17.11
N GLU A 80 -9.54 17.03 16.08
CA GLU A 80 -10.08 15.67 16.19
C GLU A 80 -9.02 14.64 15.75
N TYR A 81 -8.94 13.49 16.44
CA TYR A 81 -7.99 12.41 16.15
C TYR A 81 -8.59 11.29 15.27
N THR A 82 -9.81 11.46 14.82
CA THR A 82 -10.48 10.52 13.93
C THR A 82 -9.76 10.40 12.59
N ILE A 83 -9.81 9.22 12.01
CA ILE A 83 -9.35 8.95 10.64
C ILE A 83 -10.59 8.87 9.76
N LEU A 84 -10.59 9.66 8.70
CA LEU A 84 -11.65 9.70 7.71
C LEU A 84 -11.18 9.06 6.41
N GLU A 85 -11.90 8.06 5.94
CA GLU A 85 -11.69 7.54 4.59
C GLU A 85 -12.35 8.48 3.57
N VAL A 86 -11.62 8.85 2.53
CA VAL A 86 -12.14 9.61 1.40
C VAL A 86 -13.17 8.74 0.68
N PRO A 87 -14.40 9.23 0.42
CA PRO A 87 -15.39 8.46 -0.32
C PRO A 87 -14.84 7.96 -1.65
N TYR A 88 -15.00 6.67 -1.93
CA TYR A 88 -14.47 6.00 -3.12
C TYR A 88 -14.77 6.75 -4.43
N TRP A 89 -16.01 7.15 -4.62
CA TRP A 89 -16.43 7.92 -5.80
C TRP A 89 -15.72 9.27 -5.90
N ALA A 90 -15.50 9.96 -4.78
CA ALA A 90 -14.79 11.23 -4.75
C ALA A 90 -13.31 11.05 -5.09
N TRP A 91 -12.68 9.99 -4.54
CA TRP A 91 -11.31 9.62 -4.88
C TRP A 91 -11.15 9.44 -6.38
N HIS A 92 -12.02 8.63 -7.00
CA HIS A 92 -11.97 8.34 -8.44
C HIS A 92 -12.21 9.57 -9.32
N GLN A 93 -13.07 10.48 -8.90
CA GLN A 93 -13.30 11.74 -9.61
C GLN A 93 -12.07 12.66 -9.63
N GLN A 94 -11.25 12.59 -8.59
CA GLN A 94 -10.10 13.48 -8.42
C GLN A 94 -8.75 12.86 -8.81
N LEU A 95 -8.71 11.63 -9.31
CA LEU A 95 -7.46 10.90 -9.62
C LEU A 95 -6.49 11.71 -10.48
N TYR A 96 -7.00 12.39 -11.50
CA TYR A 96 -6.15 13.20 -12.38
C TYR A 96 -5.52 14.39 -11.64
N VAL A 97 -6.31 15.09 -10.84
CA VAL A 97 -5.84 16.25 -10.07
C VAL A 97 -4.83 15.81 -9.02
N VAL A 98 -5.13 14.76 -8.26
CA VAL A 98 -4.22 14.16 -7.27
C VAL A 98 -2.92 13.76 -7.93
N ARG A 99 -2.96 13.04 -9.07
CA ARG A 99 -1.76 12.61 -9.80
C ARG A 99 -0.91 13.80 -10.24
N THR A 100 -1.52 14.85 -10.76
CA THR A 100 -0.81 16.06 -11.22
C THR A 100 -0.12 16.75 -10.05
N LEU A 101 -0.85 16.99 -8.95
CA LEU A 101 -0.33 17.62 -7.74
C LEU A 101 0.87 16.84 -7.16
N LEU A 102 0.72 15.53 -7.01
CA LEU A 102 1.79 14.68 -6.46
C LEU A 102 2.99 14.54 -7.41
N LYS A 103 2.76 14.58 -8.73
CA LYS A 103 3.84 14.56 -9.72
C LYS A 103 4.72 15.80 -9.61
N ASP A 104 4.11 16.96 -9.47
CA ASP A 104 4.84 18.24 -9.38
C ASP A 104 5.69 18.32 -8.10
N LYS A 105 5.28 17.59 -7.06
CA LYS A 105 5.96 17.48 -5.77
C LYS A 105 6.71 16.15 -5.57
N SER A 106 6.96 15.41 -6.64
CA SER A 106 7.54 14.06 -6.61
C SER A 106 8.91 13.96 -5.91
N ASN A 107 9.65 15.06 -5.82
CA ASN A 107 10.92 15.12 -5.10
C ASN A 107 10.77 15.09 -3.57
N GLU A 108 9.56 15.35 -3.05
CA GLU A 108 9.24 15.32 -1.63
C GLU A 108 8.93 13.89 -1.16
N PHE A 109 8.66 12.97 -2.11
CA PHE A 109 8.19 11.62 -1.81
C PHE A 109 9.28 10.59 -2.03
N GLY A 110 9.20 9.51 -1.25
CA GLY A 110 10.11 8.39 -1.32
C GLY A 110 9.85 7.45 -2.52
N LEU A 111 10.24 6.20 -2.32
CA LEU A 111 10.10 5.15 -3.33
C LEU A 111 8.66 4.69 -3.53
N GLU A 112 7.79 5.00 -2.60
CA GLU A 112 6.36 4.67 -2.58
C GLU A 112 5.64 5.34 -3.75
N TRP A 113 5.94 6.61 -4.04
CA TRP A 113 5.36 7.31 -5.17
C TRP A 113 5.67 6.64 -6.51
N ALA A 114 6.90 6.13 -6.66
CA ALA A 114 7.28 5.40 -7.88
C ALA A 114 6.44 4.14 -8.12
N LEU A 115 5.90 3.52 -7.06
CA LEU A 115 5.02 2.35 -7.14
C LEU A 115 3.56 2.74 -7.35
N LEU A 116 3.10 3.86 -6.79
CA LEU A 116 1.69 4.23 -6.75
C LEU A 116 1.23 5.13 -7.88
N ARG A 117 2.13 5.94 -8.47
CA ARG A 117 1.78 7.01 -9.44
C ARG A 117 0.91 6.57 -10.62
N ASP A 118 1.08 5.33 -11.07
CA ASP A 118 0.34 4.75 -12.19
C ASP A 118 -0.79 3.82 -11.74
N GLN A 119 -0.94 3.63 -10.41
CA GLN A 119 -1.86 2.67 -9.79
C GLN A 119 -2.86 3.34 -8.82
N LEU A 120 -2.97 4.67 -8.83
CA LEU A 120 -3.85 5.42 -7.93
C LEU A 120 -5.32 4.96 -7.99
N HIS A 121 -5.75 4.39 -9.11
CA HIS A 121 -7.10 3.86 -9.28
C HIS A 121 -7.36 2.58 -8.44
N LEU A 122 -6.30 1.90 -8.00
CA LEU A 122 -6.36 0.76 -7.09
C LEU A 122 -6.21 1.16 -5.62
N CYS A 123 -6.02 2.45 -5.36
CA CYS A 123 -5.82 2.98 -4.03
C CYS A 123 -7.09 3.59 -3.46
N HIS A 124 -7.09 3.70 -2.14
CA HIS A 124 -7.97 4.55 -1.38
C HIS A 124 -7.15 5.55 -0.55
N ALA A 125 -7.80 6.54 0.01
CA ALA A 125 -7.12 7.58 0.76
C ALA A 125 -7.78 7.81 2.11
N PHE A 126 -6.95 8.13 3.10
CA PHE A 126 -7.37 8.46 4.45
C PHE A 126 -6.86 9.83 4.85
N ILE A 127 -7.68 10.57 5.59
CA ILE A 127 -7.34 11.88 6.13
C ILE A 127 -7.35 11.78 7.64
N SER A 128 -6.25 12.12 8.26
CA SER A 128 -6.11 12.27 9.70
C SER A 128 -5.46 13.61 10.03
N LYS A 129 -5.51 14.02 11.30
CA LYS A 129 -4.73 15.17 11.78
C LYS A 129 -3.23 15.08 11.43
N ARG A 130 -2.67 13.86 11.36
CA ARG A 130 -1.24 13.65 11.19
C ARG A 130 -0.81 13.53 9.73
N SER A 131 -1.67 12.96 8.90
CA SER A 131 -1.31 12.65 7.52
C SER A 131 -2.50 12.50 6.59
N PHE A 132 -2.23 12.75 5.32
CA PHE A 132 -3.04 12.25 4.20
C PHE A 132 -2.35 10.99 3.68
N THR A 133 -3.01 9.84 3.80
CA THR A 133 -2.44 8.53 3.49
C THR A 133 -3.08 7.96 2.25
N ILE A 134 -2.26 7.54 1.27
CA ILE A 134 -2.71 6.85 0.05
C ILE A 134 -2.14 5.44 0.06
N THR A 135 -2.99 4.45 -0.05
CA THR A 135 -2.58 3.04 0.00
C THR A 135 -3.49 2.19 -0.89
N PRO A 136 -3.01 1.17 -1.60
CA PRO A 136 -3.85 0.26 -2.33
C PRO A 136 -4.66 -0.64 -1.38
N ILE A 137 -5.79 -1.13 -1.84
CA ILE A 137 -6.63 -2.08 -1.10
C ILE A 137 -5.85 -3.35 -0.77
N GLN A 138 -5.01 -3.78 -1.72
CA GLN A 138 -4.06 -4.88 -1.53
C GLN A 138 -2.68 -4.46 -2.04
N PRO A 139 -1.57 -4.89 -1.40
CA PRO A 139 -0.23 -4.62 -1.89
C PRO A 139 -0.04 -5.06 -3.33
N LEU A 140 0.54 -4.20 -4.16
CA LEU A 140 0.69 -4.42 -5.60
C LEU A 140 1.92 -5.29 -5.89
N VAL A 141 1.98 -6.48 -5.32
CA VAL A 141 3.13 -7.40 -5.42
C VAL A 141 3.36 -7.91 -6.84
N ASN A 142 2.36 -7.84 -7.70
CA ASN A 142 2.44 -8.14 -9.13
C ASN A 142 3.35 -7.18 -9.91
N LEU A 143 3.70 -6.03 -9.33
CA LEU A 143 4.71 -5.12 -9.88
C LEU A 143 6.14 -5.70 -9.76
N PHE A 144 6.34 -6.76 -9.01
CA PHE A 144 7.64 -7.40 -8.75
C PHE A 144 7.68 -8.81 -9.35
N PRO A 145 8.02 -8.94 -10.65
CA PRO A 145 8.02 -10.24 -11.34
C PRO A 145 8.88 -11.28 -10.68
N THR A 146 10.06 -10.91 -10.16
CA THR A 146 10.93 -11.82 -9.40
C THR A 146 10.19 -12.53 -8.26
N PHE A 147 9.27 -11.81 -7.59
CA PHE A 147 8.45 -12.38 -6.53
C PHE A 147 7.20 -13.09 -7.08
N PHE A 148 6.47 -12.39 -7.94
CA PHE A 148 5.15 -12.83 -8.40
C PHE A 148 5.22 -14.07 -9.30
N ASP A 149 6.22 -14.12 -10.19
CA ASP A 149 6.41 -15.18 -11.18
C ASP A 149 7.28 -16.32 -10.64
N ALA A 150 7.73 -16.28 -9.37
CA ALA A 150 8.48 -17.38 -8.76
C ALA A 150 7.63 -18.66 -8.70
N GLN A 151 8.23 -19.80 -9.12
CA GLN A 151 7.53 -21.09 -9.17
C GLN A 151 7.08 -21.56 -7.78
N ARG A 152 7.87 -21.24 -6.76
CA ARG A 152 7.59 -21.63 -5.38
C ARG A 152 7.88 -20.49 -4.43
N ARG A 153 6.93 -20.24 -3.53
CA ARG A 153 7.08 -19.30 -2.41
C ARG A 153 6.84 -20.03 -1.10
N VAL A 154 7.77 -19.95 -0.17
CA VAL A 154 7.70 -20.56 1.15
C VAL A 154 7.61 -19.46 2.19
N TYR A 155 6.57 -19.47 2.98
CA TYR A 155 6.32 -18.51 4.07
C TYR A 155 6.58 -19.22 5.39
N MET A 156 7.56 -18.76 6.16
CA MET A 156 7.89 -19.30 7.46
C MET A 156 7.56 -18.28 8.55
N SER A 157 6.83 -18.69 9.56
CA SER A 157 6.55 -17.87 10.73
C SER A 157 6.08 -18.75 11.89
N ALA A 158 6.43 -18.34 13.11
CA ALA A 158 5.94 -18.98 14.32
C ALA A 158 4.53 -18.51 14.73
N THR A 159 4.00 -17.44 14.13
CA THR A 159 2.81 -16.71 14.60
C THR A 159 1.71 -16.56 13.55
N ILE A 160 1.86 -17.12 12.35
CA ILE A 160 0.77 -17.12 11.36
C ILE A 160 -0.28 -18.11 11.84
N ALA A 161 -1.47 -17.58 12.18
CA ALA A 161 -2.58 -18.37 12.69
C ALA A 161 -3.49 -18.89 11.57
N ASP A 162 -3.56 -18.16 10.45
CA ASP A 162 -4.32 -18.55 9.27
C ASP A 162 -3.69 -17.97 7.98
N ASP A 163 -4.13 -18.46 6.84
CA ASP A 163 -3.59 -18.08 5.53
C ASP A 163 -4.11 -16.75 5.01
N SER A 164 -5.08 -16.14 5.66
CA SER A 164 -5.75 -14.93 5.15
C SER A 164 -4.82 -13.74 5.02
N ASP A 165 -3.86 -13.58 5.93
CA ASP A 165 -2.86 -12.51 5.85
C ASP A 165 -1.85 -12.75 4.70
N ILE A 166 -1.49 -14.01 4.44
CA ILE A 166 -0.64 -14.39 3.30
C ILE A 166 -1.38 -14.08 2.00
N ILE A 167 -2.64 -14.52 1.89
CA ILE A 167 -3.51 -14.30 0.73
C ILE A 167 -3.60 -12.81 0.42
N ARG A 168 -3.97 -12.00 1.41
CA ARG A 168 -4.20 -10.56 1.22
C ARG A 168 -2.92 -9.77 0.97
N THR A 169 -1.82 -10.14 1.62
CA THR A 169 -0.58 -9.36 1.52
C THR A 169 0.23 -9.72 0.29
N PHE A 170 0.22 -10.98 -0.12
CA PHE A 170 1.08 -11.48 -1.19
C PHE A 170 0.31 -11.91 -2.44
N ASP A 171 -0.98 -11.60 -2.52
CA ASP A 171 -1.84 -11.92 -3.66
C ASP A 171 -1.72 -13.39 -4.09
N VAL A 172 -1.87 -14.28 -3.10
CA VAL A 172 -1.78 -15.74 -3.30
C VAL A 172 -3.18 -16.28 -3.57
N ALA A 173 -3.32 -17.05 -4.64
CA ALA A 173 -4.57 -17.75 -4.91
C ALA A 173 -4.77 -18.87 -3.84
N PRO A 174 -5.89 -18.91 -3.12
CA PRO A 174 -6.11 -19.83 -2.00
C PRO A 174 -5.88 -21.29 -2.37
N GLU A 175 -6.27 -21.68 -3.58
CA GLU A 175 -6.12 -23.05 -4.11
C GLU A 175 -4.66 -23.49 -4.34
N THR A 176 -3.73 -22.55 -4.32
CA THR A 176 -2.29 -22.84 -4.51
C THR A 176 -1.56 -23.05 -3.19
N ILE A 177 -2.22 -22.82 -2.06
CA ILE A 177 -1.63 -22.99 -0.74
C ILE A 177 -1.56 -24.49 -0.43
N ALA A 178 -0.33 -25.01 -0.33
CA ALA A 178 -0.11 -26.37 0.13
C ALA A 178 -0.39 -26.49 1.64
N SER A 179 -0.63 -27.72 2.10
CA SER A 179 -0.83 -28.00 3.52
C SER A 179 0.34 -27.48 4.37
N GLU A 180 0.02 -26.97 5.53
CA GLU A 180 1.01 -26.50 6.51
C GLU A 180 1.98 -27.61 6.89
N LEU A 181 3.28 -27.29 6.89
CA LEU A 181 4.33 -28.18 7.39
C LEU A 181 4.63 -27.80 8.84
N THR A 182 4.16 -28.60 9.77
CA THR A 182 4.44 -28.38 11.20
C THR A 182 5.70 -29.14 11.65
N SER A 183 6.40 -28.64 12.66
CA SER A 183 7.60 -29.26 13.22
C SER A 183 7.35 -30.70 13.77
N ARG A 184 6.10 -31.08 13.98
CA ARG A 184 5.70 -32.44 14.41
C ARG A 184 5.80 -33.49 13.30
N SER A 185 5.88 -33.08 12.05
CA SER A 185 6.05 -33.98 10.90
C SER A 185 7.51 -34.40 10.67
N LEU A 186 8.44 -33.94 11.49
CA LEU A 186 9.90 -34.22 11.40
C LEU A 186 10.42 -35.11 12.54
N ALA A 187 9.55 -35.73 13.34
CA ALA A 187 9.92 -36.66 14.42
C ALA A 187 9.74 -38.12 13.95
#